data_bbcc32b4fba73a71a6265641c971d066
#
_entry.id   bbcc32b4fba73a71a6265641c971d066
#
_cell.length_a   1.000
_cell.length_b   1.000
_cell.length_c   1.000
_cell.angle_alpha   90.00
_cell.angle_beta   90.00
_cell.angle_gamma   90.00
#
_symmetry.space_group_name_H-M   'P 1'
#
loop_
_entity.id
_entity.type
_entity.pdbx_description
1 polymer ?
#
loop_
_entity_poly.entity_id
_entity_poly.type
_entity_poly.pdbx_seq_one_letter_code
_entity_poly.pdbx_strand_id
1 'polypeptide(L)'
;MKKVLFAALMMFSSVGAFAQHAVGSFNLQPKIGVSIANLTDMKDSDPRVGLVAGVEGEYQVSDIFSISAGALYSMQGAKSTVSALGQSATATTKLDYINVPIMANVYVVKGLAVKLGIQPGFKVSSTKKTDVNTSLVSGSGSRDIKAQSVDFSIPVGISYEYSNFQLDARYNLGLTKVFENGKDKNSVFQITLGYKFDL
;
A
#
# COMPACT_ATOMS: atom_id res chain seq x y z
N MET A 1 25.10 5.17 15.54
CA MET A 1 23.72 5.10 15.04
C MET A 1 22.71 5.85 15.94
N LYS A 2 22.68 5.67 17.27
CA LYS A 2 21.76 6.40 18.17
C LYS A 2 21.95 7.92 18.15
N LYS A 3 23.19 8.44 18.00
CA LYS A 3 23.49 9.87 17.95
C LYS A 3 23.03 10.57 16.66
N VAL A 4 22.98 9.83 15.53
CA VAL A 4 22.48 10.35 14.23
C VAL A 4 20.96 10.46 14.26
N LEU A 5 20.28 9.50 14.90
CA LEU A 5 18.82 9.53 15.08
C LEU A 5 18.40 10.71 15.97
N PHE A 6 19.17 11.00 17.03
CA PHE A 6 18.91 12.12 17.92
C PHE A 6 19.19 13.49 17.26
N ALA A 7 20.22 13.57 16.43
CA ALA A 7 20.53 14.77 15.64
C ALA A 7 19.46 15.04 14.55
N ALA A 8 18.93 13.99 13.93
CA ALA A 8 17.79 14.11 12.99
C ALA A 8 16.53 14.59 13.71
N LEU A 9 16.25 14.11 14.92
CA LEU A 9 15.10 14.52 15.73
C LEU A 9 15.22 15.97 16.20
N MET A 10 16.44 16.45 16.51
CA MET A 10 16.69 17.84 16.96
C MET A 10 16.64 18.84 15.80
N MET A 11 16.92 18.47 14.56
CA MET A 11 16.78 19.35 13.39
C MET A 11 15.32 19.65 13.04
N PHE A 12 14.37 18.86 13.50
CA PHE A 12 12.93 19.11 13.27
C PHE A 12 12.30 20.11 14.23
N SER A 13 12.99 20.53 15.29
CA SER A 13 12.43 21.42 16.31
C SER A 13 12.51 22.92 15.98
N SER A 14 13.14 23.32 14.87
CA SER A 14 13.35 24.73 14.51
C SER A 14 12.66 25.19 13.21
N VAL A 15 11.94 24.31 12.53
CA VAL A 15 11.20 24.70 11.32
C VAL A 15 9.78 25.04 11.75
N GLY A 16 9.39 26.29 11.62
CA GLY A 16 8.02 26.74 11.84
C GLY A 16 7.07 25.84 11.01
N ALA A 17 6.20 25.11 11.70
CA ALA A 17 5.21 24.28 11.07
C ALA A 17 4.21 25.18 10.33
N PHE A 18 4.24 25.17 9.02
CA PHE A 18 3.23 25.82 8.20
C PHE A 18 2.23 24.78 7.78
N ALA A 19 0.98 24.94 8.21
CA ALA A 19 -0.12 24.16 7.65
C ALA A 19 -0.14 24.36 6.14
N GLN A 20 -0.25 23.25 5.42
CA GLN A 20 -0.41 23.29 3.96
C GLN A 20 -1.84 23.76 3.62
N HIS A 21 -2.81 23.39 4.46
CA HIS A 21 -4.22 23.72 4.38
C HIS A 21 -4.66 24.40 5.69
N ALA A 22 -5.68 25.25 5.61
CA ALA A 22 -6.23 25.91 6.78
C ALA A 22 -6.76 24.89 7.79
N VAL A 23 -6.57 25.15 9.09
CA VAL A 23 -7.16 24.34 10.14
C VAL A 23 -8.69 24.33 9.99
N GLY A 24 -9.28 23.13 10.03
CA GLY A 24 -10.71 22.93 9.80
C GLY A 24 -11.08 22.71 8.32
N SER A 25 -10.13 22.82 7.38
CA SER A 25 -10.41 22.51 5.98
C SER A 25 -10.52 21.00 5.75
N PHE A 26 -11.33 20.66 4.76
CA PHE A 26 -11.48 19.30 4.24
C PHE A 26 -11.11 19.26 2.77
N ASN A 27 -10.35 18.27 2.35
CA ASN A 27 -10.06 18.04 0.95
C ASN A 27 -10.39 16.61 0.54
N LEU A 28 -10.75 16.45 -0.73
CA LEU A 28 -10.98 15.17 -1.37
C LEU A 28 -9.86 14.88 -2.36
N GLN A 29 -9.34 13.65 -2.32
CA GLN A 29 -8.16 13.29 -3.05
C GLN A 29 -8.34 11.98 -3.83
N PRO A 30 -8.72 12.01 -5.12
CA PRO A 30 -8.54 10.88 -6.02
C PRO A 30 -7.06 10.53 -6.15
N LYS A 31 -6.77 9.23 -6.09
CA LYS A 31 -5.40 8.68 -6.14
C LYS A 31 -5.32 7.53 -7.13
N ILE A 32 -4.19 7.46 -7.82
CA ILE A 32 -3.82 6.32 -8.67
C ILE A 32 -2.33 6.04 -8.51
N GLY A 33 -1.96 4.78 -8.63
CA GLY A 33 -0.56 4.40 -8.51
C GLY A 33 -0.31 2.92 -8.67
N VAL A 34 0.83 2.47 -8.16
CA VAL A 34 1.26 1.09 -8.23
C VAL A 34 1.36 0.48 -6.83
N SER A 35 1.00 -0.80 -6.73
CA SER A 35 1.24 -1.64 -5.57
C SER A 35 2.28 -2.71 -5.92
N ILE A 36 3.26 -2.90 -5.04
CA ILE A 36 4.26 -3.95 -5.11
C ILE A 36 3.98 -4.84 -3.90
N ALA A 37 3.31 -5.96 -4.14
CA ALA A 37 2.80 -6.83 -3.09
C ALA A 37 3.55 -8.16 -3.06
N ASN A 38 3.77 -8.69 -1.86
CA ASN A 38 4.28 -10.02 -1.62
C ASN A 38 3.57 -10.67 -0.43
N LEU A 39 3.79 -11.97 -0.23
CA LEU A 39 3.33 -12.74 0.93
C LEU A 39 4.52 -13.13 1.80
N THR A 40 4.46 -12.83 3.11
CA THR A 40 5.63 -12.85 4.00
C THR A 40 6.30 -14.21 4.18
N ASP A 41 5.54 -15.31 4.24
CA ASP A 41 6.06 -16.66 4.52
C ASP A 41 6.18 -17.55 3.27
N MET A 42 5.92 -17.00 2.09
CA MET A 42 6.06 -17.72 0.84
C MET A 42 7.53 -17.72 0.40
N LYS A 43 8.25 -18.82 0.65
CA LYS A 43 9.63 -18.98 0.20
C LYS A 43 9.69 -18.94 -1.33
N ASP A 44 10.73 -18.32 -1.86
CA ASP A 44 10.98 -18.19 -3.30
C ASP A 44 9.83 -17.52 -4.08
N SER A 45 9.18 -16.52 -3.47
CA SER A 45 8.16 -15.70 -4.12
C SER A 45 8.70 -14.37 -4.59
N ASP A 46 8.32 -14.00 -5.81
CA ASP A 46 8.56 -12.69 -6.39
C ASP A 46 7.39 -11.74 -6.10
N PRO A 47 7.65 -10.46 -5.91
CA PRO A 47 6.59 -9.46 -5.76
C PRO A 47 5.70 -9.40 -6.99
N ARG A 48 4.39 -9.25 -6.75
CA ARG A 48 3.43 -8.91 -7.80
C ARG A 48 3.28 -7.40 -7.87
N VAL A 49 3.51 -6.83 -9.04
CA VAL A 49 3.18 -5.43 -9.34
C VAL A 49 1.72 -5.36 -9.78
N GLY A 50 0.95 -4.44 -9.19
CA GLY A 50 -0.46 -4.23 -9.44
C GLY A 50 -0.83 -2.76 -9.45
N LEU A 51 -2.11 -2.47 -9.76
CA LEU A 51 -2.70 -1.15 -9.69
C LEU A 51 -3.21 -0.87 -8.27
N VAL A 52 -3.11 0.38 -7.84
CA VAL A 52 -3.87 0.94 -6.73
C VAL A 52 -4.58 2.21 -7.21
N ALA A 53 -5.87 2.33 -6.94
CA ALA A 53 -6.66 3.51 -7.31
C ALA A 53 -7.84 3.68 -6.34
N GLY A 54 -8.22 4.92 -6.08
CA GLY A 54 -9.37 5.23 -5.24
C GLY A 54 -9.43 6.68 -4.81
N VAL A 55 -10.07 6.93 -3.68
CA VAL A 55 -10.27 8.27 -3.15
C VAL A 55 -9.99 8.27 -1.64
N GLU A 56 -9.29 9.31 -1.16
CA GLU A 56 -9.12 9.61 0.26
C GLU A 56 -9.67 11.02 0.54
N GLY A 57 -10.34 11.20 1.68
CA GLY A 57 -10.66 12.51 2.25
C GLY A 57 -9.68 12.81 3.36
N GLU A 58 -9.25 14.06 3.49
CA GLU A 58 -8.34 14.51 4.55
C GLU A 58 -8.91 15.75 5.23
N TYR A 59 -8.90 15.75 6.56
CA TYR A 59 -9.34 16.85 7.41
C TYR A 59 -8.17 17.41 8.19
N GLN A 60 -7.92 18.71 8.08
CA GLN A 60 -6.84 19.41 8.79
C GLN A 60 -7.29 19.72 10.21
N VAL A 61 -6.71 19.02 11.19
CA VAL A 61 -7.07 19.18 12.61
C VAL A 61 -6.28 20.30 13.28
N SER A 62 -5.01 20.46 12.91
CA SER A 62 -4.13 21.52 13.39
C SER A 62 -3.08 21.85 12.32
N ASP A 63 -2.24 22.84 12.56
CA ASP A 63 -1.21 23.28 11.61
C ASP A 63 -0.25 22.16 11.18
N ILE A 64 -0.04 21.18 12.04
CA ILE A 64 0.91 20.07 11.81
C ILE A 64 0.26 18.69 11.74
N PHE A 65 -1.07 18.62 11.89
CA PHE A 65 -1.74 17.32 12.02
C PHE A 65 -3.05 17.28 11.24
N SER A 66 -3.20 16.23 10.44
CA SER A 66 -4.45 15.90 9.76
C SER A 66 -4.83 14.43 9.94
N ILE A 67 -6.09 14.13 9.72
CA ILE A 67 -6.62 12.77 9.67
C ILE A 67 -7.16 12.54 8.27
N SER A 68 -6.81 11.41 7.66
CA SER A 68 -7.38 11.01 6.37
C SER A 68 -8.01 9.63 6.44
N ALA A 69 -9.07 9.45 5.66
CA ALA A 69 -9.73 8.17 5.46
C ALA A 69 -10.20 8.04 4.02
N GLY A 70 -10.28 6.80 3.51
CA GLY A 70 -10.68 6.63 2.11
C GLY A 70 -11.03 5.20 1.74
N ALA A 71 -11.21 4.97 0.44
CA ALA A 71 -11.42 3.66 -0.14
C ALA A 71 -10.52 3.50 -1.37
N LEU A 72 -9.65 2.49 -1.34
CA LEU A 72 -8.67 2.22 -2.39
C LEU A 72 -8.83 0.79 -2.89
N TYR A 73 -9.10 0.61 -4.17
CA TYR A 73 -8.92 -0.68 -4.82
C TYR A 73 -7.43 -0.95 -4.98
N SER A 74 -6.97 -2.14 -4.59
CA SER A 74 -5.56 -2.51 -4.64
C SER A 74 -5.39 -3.95 -5.11
N MET A 75 -4.62 -4.12 -6.19
CA MET A 75 -4.19 -5.42 -6.68
C MET A 75 -2.98 -5.88 -5.90
N GLN A 76 -3.12 -6.99 -5.15
CA GLN A 76 -2.10 -7.57 -4.27
C GLN A 76 -1.85 -9.04 -4.62
N GLY A 77 -0.95 -9.68 -3.87
CA GLY A 77 -0.61 -11.09 -4.01
C GLY A 77 0.88 -11.31 -4.26
N ALA A 78 1.22 -12.48 -4.79
CA ALA A 78 2.61 -12.88 -5.04
C ALA A 78 2.72 -13.74 -6.29
N LYS A 79 3.96 -13.83 -6.83
CA LYS A 79 4.33 -14.75 -7.91
C LYS A 79 5.31 -15.79 -7.37
N SER A 80 5.24 -17.01 -7.88
CA SER A 80 6.24 -18.03 -7.64
C SER A 80 6.62 -18.66 -8.97
N THR A 81 7.90 -18.64 -9.30
CA THR A 81 8.42 -19.19 -10.55
C THR A 81 9.38 -20.32 -10.24
N VAL A 82 9.11 -21.49 -10.80
CA VAL A 82 10.01 -22.64 -10.74
C VAL A 82 10.55 -22.88 -12.13
N SER A 83 11.88 -22.89 -12.25
CA SER A 83 12.58 -23.16 -13.52
C SER A 83 13.47 -24.39 -13.37
N ALA A 84 13.33 -25.36 -14.29
CA ALA A 84 14.17 -26.53 -14.36
C ALA A 84 14.36 -26.96 -15.82
N LEU A 85 15.60 -27.30 -16.21
CA LEU A 85 15.94 -27.84 -17.53
C LEU A 85 15.41 -27.01 -18.73
N GLY A 86 15.46 -25.68 -18.64
CA GLY A 86 14.98 -24.79 -19.72
C GLY A 86 13.45 -24.67 -19.79
N GLN A 87 12.72 -25.20 -18.81
CA GLN A 87 11.27 -25.08 -18.66
C GLN A 87 10.95 -24.18 -17.46
N SER A 88 9.88 -23.41 -17.54
CA SER A 88 9.42 -22.55 -16.44
C SER A 88 7.93 -22.70 -16.19
N ALA A 89 7.55 -22.78 -14.92
CA ALA A 89 6.17 -22.72 -14.47
C ALA A 89 6.03 -21.55 -13.50
N THR A 90 5.17 -20.58 -13.83
CA THR A 90 4.88 -19.42 -12.99
C THR A 90 3.48 -19.54 -12.42
N ALA A 91 3.38 -19.57 -11.11
CA ALA A 91 2.12 -19.48 -10.38
C ALA A 91 1.94 -18.07 -9.82
N THR A 92 0.91 -17.37 -10.26
CA THR A 92 0.56 -16.03 -9.78
C THR A 92 -0.67 -16.11 -8.90
N THR A 93 -0.51 -15.83 -7.61
CA THR A 93 -1.62 -15.61 -6.68
C THR A 93 -2.07 -14.17 -6.78
N LYS A 94 -3.31 -13.95 -7.19
CA LYS A 94 -3.93 -12.63 -7.32
C LYS A 94 -4.94 -12.46 -6.21
N LEU A 95 -4.80 -11.39 -5.45
CA LEU A 95 -5.66 -11.02 -4.33
C LEU A 95 -5.99 -9.54 -4.50
N ASP A 96 -7.23 -9.25 -4.82
CA ASP A 96 -7.64 -7.87 -5.02
C ASP A 96 -8.55 -7.44 -3.86
N TYR A 97 -8.27 -6.27 -3.29
CA TYR A 97 -8.93 -5.74 -2.10
C TYR A 97 -9.50 -4.35 -2.34
N ILE A 98 -10.60 -4.03 -1.66
CA ILE A 98 -10.96 -2.66 -1.33
C ILE A 98 -10.43 -2.38 0.07
N ASN A 99 -9.42 -1.54 0.17
CA ASN A 99 -8.81 -1.12 1.42
C ASN A 99 -9.43 0.18 1.90
N VAL A 100 -9.65 0.27 3.20
CA VAL A 100 -10.16 1.48 3.86
C VAL A 100 -9.09 2.00 4.81
N PRO A 101 -8.08 2.75 4.32
CA PRO A 101 -7.08 3.35 5.18
C PRO A 101 -7.70 4.43 6.06
N ILE A 102 -7.31 4.47 7.33
CA ILE A 102 -7.58 5.55 8.28
C ILE A 102 -6.22 5.95 8.82
N MET A 103 -5.79 7.16 8.47
CA MET A 103 -4.41 7.61 8.68
C MET A 103 -4.36 8.88 9.54
N ALA A 104 -3.37 8.92 10.41
CA ALA A 104 -2.88 10.14 11.04
C ALA A 104 -1.68 10.65 10.23
N ASN A 105 -1.70 11.91 9.85
CA ASN A 105 -0.66 12.55 9.06
C ASN A 105 -0.04 13.67 9.89
N VAL A 106 1.27 13.63 10.06
CA VAL A 106 2.05 14.65 10.79
C VAL A 106 2.95 15.36 9.80
N TYR A 107 2.71 16.64 9.58
CA TYR A 107 3.51 17.48 8.71
C TYR A 107 4.79 17.90 9.42
N VAL A 108 5.93 17.42 8.94
CA VAL A 108 7.25 17.69 9.53
C VAL A 108 7.90 18.94 8.94
N VAL A 109 7.60 19.23 7.69
CA VAL A 109 7.89 20.49 6.99
C VAL A 109 6.77 20.76 5.98
N LYS A 110 6.72 21.94 5.39
CA LYS A 110 5.72 22.29 4.39
C LYS A 110 5.70 21.25 3.26
N GLY A 111 4.53 20.65 3.04
CA GLY A 111 4.29 19.63 2.03
C GLY A 111 4.70 18.21 2.42
N LEU A 112 5.60 18.00 3.37
CA LEU A 112 6.07 16.67 3.74
C LEU A 112 5.36 16.17 5.01
N ALA A 113 4.62 15.08 4.90
CA ALA A 113 3.98 14.43 6.03
C ALA A 113 4.49 13.01 6.23
N VAL A 114 4.61 12.61 7.50
CA VAL A 114 4.75 11.22 7.94
C VAL A 114 3.37 10.71 8.27
N LYS A 115 3.06 9.50 7.83
CA LYS A 115 1.73 8.90 7.90
C LYS A 115 1.78 7.57 8.63
N LEU A 116 0.84 7.37 9.55
CA LEU A 116 0.65 6.10 10.26
C LEU A 116 -0.85 5.86 10.44
N GLY A 117 -1.29 4.62 10.33
CA GLY A 117 -2.70 4.33 10.50
C GLY A 117 -3.05 2.86 10.63
N ILE A 118 -4.32 2.59 10.42
CA ILE A 118 -4.90 1.26 10.34
C ILE A 118 -5.63 1.14 9.01
N GLN A 119 -5.66 -0.08 8.47
CA GLN A 119 -6.28 -0.31 7.17
C GLN A 119 -6.97 -1.68 7.14
N PRO A 120 -8.27 -1.74 7.42
CA PRO A 120 -9.06 -2.90 7.04
C PRO A 120 -9.16 -3.00 5.51
N GLY A 121 -9.03 -4.22 4.99
CA GLY A 121 -9.15 -4.55 3.57
C GLY A 121 -10.22 -5.62 3.37
N PHE A 122 -11.09 -5.41 2.41
CA PHE A 122 -12.15 -6.33 2.03
C PHE A 122 -11.80 -6.98 0.71
N LYS A 123 -11.68 -8.31 0.70
CA LYS A 123 -11.34 -9.06 -0.51
C LYS A 123 -12.49 -9.00 -1.52
N VAL A 124 -12.18 -8.59 -2.75
CA VAL A 124 -13.11 -8.59 -3.88
C VAL A 124 -12.85 -9.72 -4.87
N SER A 125 -11.59 -10.15 -5.00
CA SER A 125 -11.21 -11.25 -5.89
C SER A 125 -10.05 -12.05 -5.32
N SER A 126 -10.03 -13.37 -5.57
CA SER A 126 -8.89 -14.22 -5.22
C SER A 126 -8.77 -15.35 -6.23
N THR A 127 -7.73 -15.28 -7.06
CA THR A 127 -7.52 -16.18 -8.19
C THR A 127 -6.07 -16.64 -8.25
N LYS A 128 -5.82 -17.91 -8.52
CA LYS A 128 -4.50 -18.45 -8.82
C LYS A 128 -4.40 -18.73 -10.31
N LYS A 129 -3.50 -18.02 -11.01
CA LYS A 129 -3.08 -18.31 -12.38
C LYS A 129 -1.84 -19.17 -12.36
N THR A 130 -1.81 -20.19 -13.22
CA THR A 130 -0.63 -21.03 -13.45
C THR A 130 -0.32 -20.98 -14.93
N ASP A 131 0.84 -20.46 -15.28
CA ASP A 131 1.36 -20.39 -16.64
C ASP A 131 2.53 -21.38 -16.75
N VAL A 132 2.42 -22.36 -17.65
CA VAL A 132 3.45 -23.37 -17.91
C VAL A 132 4.03 -23.10 -19.29
N ASN A 133 5.33 -22.89 -19.36
CA ASN A 133 6.08 -22.70 -20.59
C ASN A 133 7.11 -23.83 -20.72
N THR A 134 6.84 -24.74 -21.65
CA THR A 134 7.78 -25.80 -22.03
C THR A 134 8.10 -25.70 -23.52
N SER A 135 9.20 -26.29 -23.97
CA SER A 135 9.59 -26.30 -25.39
C SER A 135 8.57 -26.99 -26.31
N LEU A 136 7.64 -27.74 -25.74
CA LEU A 136 6.63 -28.53 -26.51
C LEU A 136 5.20 -28.04 -26.32
N VAL A 137 4.88 -27.42 -25.16
CA VAL A 137 3.51 -27.01 -24.85
C VAL A 137 3.53 -25.74 -23.99
N SER A 138 2.74 -24.75 -24.38
CA SER A 138 2.43 -23.58 -23.55
C SER A 138 0.96 -23.64 -23.14
N GLY A 139 0.68 -23.58 -21.84
CA GLY A 139 -0.68 -23.62 -21.31
C GLY A 139 -0.85 -22.68 -20.14
N SER A 140 -2.03 -22.07 -20.03
CA SER A 140 -2.42 -21.26 -18.87
C SER A 140 -3.73 -21.76 -18.28
N GLY A 141 -3.77 -21.88 -16.95
CA GLY A 141 -4.97 -22.23 -16.18
C GLY A 141 -5.24 -21.18 -15.11
N SER A 142 -6.52 -20.96 -14.82
CA SER A 142 -6.95 -20.06 -13.74
C SER A 142 -8.00 -20.75 -12.89
N ARG A 143 -7.90 -20.63 -11.57
CA ARG A 143 -8.92 -21.12 -10.63
C ARG A 143 -9.08 -20.16 -9.46
N ASP A 144 -10.28 -20.10 -8.92
CA ASP A 144 -10.53 -19.38 -7.69
C ASP A 144 -9.93 -20.13 -6.49
N ILE A 145 -9.41 -19.35 -5.53
CA ILE A 145 -8.84 -19.86 -4.30
C ILE A 145 -9.57 -19.28 -3.10
N LYS A 146 -9.66 -20.07 -2.02
CA LYS A 146 -10.22 -19.58 -0.76
C LYS A 146 -9.16 -18.80 0.00
N ALA A 147 -9.33 -17.48 0.05
CA ALA A 147 -8.57 -16.58 0.90
C ALA A 147 -9.53 -15.90 1.89
N GLN A 148 -9.02 -15.40 3.02
CA GLN A 148 -9.80 -14.67 4.02
C GLN A 148 -10.51 -13.48 3.38
N SER A 149 -11.74 -13.21 3.84
CA SER A 149 -12.56 -12.13 3.29
C SER A 149 -12.11 -10.75 3.79
N VAL A 150 -11.48 -10.70 4.95
CA VAL A 150 -11.01 -9.47 5.58
C VAL A 150 -9.51 -9.59 5.85
N ASP A 151 -8.77 -8.57 5.46
CA ASP A 151 -7.37 -8.35 5.77
C ASP A 151 -7.24 -7.13 6.69
N PHE A 152 -6.28 -7.14 7.59
CA PHE A 152 -5.99 -6.01 8.46
C PHE A 152 -4.51 -5.68 8.38
N SER A 153 -4.18 -4.43 8.12
CA SER A 153 -2.80 -3.96 8.00
C SER A 153 -2.56 -2.65 8.72
N ILE A 154 -1.29 -2.38 9.02
CA ILE A 154 -0.80 -1.11 9.53
C ILE A 154 -0.03 -0.43 8.39
N PRO A 155 -0.60 0.61 7.78
CA PRO A 155 0.10 1.46 6.83
C PRO A 155 1.03 2.42 7.56
N VAL A 156 2.28 2.49 7.09
CA VAL A 156 3.28 3.50 7.48
C VAL A 156 3.81 4.12 6.21
N GLY A 157 3.91 5.43 6.15
CA GLY A 157 4.33 6.09 4.92
C GLY A 157 4.78 7.52 5.09
N ILE A 158 5.13 8.10 3.96
CA ILE A 158 5.43 9.50 3.80
C ILE A 158 4.68 10.04 2.59
N SER A 159 4.31 11.29 2.62
CA SER A 159 3.76 11.97 1.45
C SER A 159 4.39 13.33 1.28
N TYR A 160 4.54 13.73 0.03
CA TYR A 160 4.97 15.06 -0.34
C TYR A 160 3.93 15.72 -1.24
N GLU A 161 3.53 16.93 -0.86
CA GLU A 161 2.56 17.72 -1.58
C GLU A 161 3.23 18.94 -2.19
N TYR A 162 2.98 19.15 -3.47
CA TYR A 162 3.38 20.33 -4.21
C TYR A 162 2.18 20.88 -4.98
N SER A 163 1.81 22.11 -4.69
CA SER A 163 0.52 22.67 -5.09
C SER A 163 -0.62 21.76 -4.61
N ASN A 164 -1.44 21.24 -5.49
CA ASN A 164 -2.51 20.30 -5.14
C ASN A 164 -2.16 18.83 -5.45
N PHE A 165 -0.96 18.56 -5.97
CA PHE A 165 -0.52 17.19 -6.23
C PHE A 165 0.17 16.60 -5.01
N GLN A 166 -0.23 15.39 -4.62
CA GLN A 166 0.40 14.65 -3.55
C GLN A 166 1.00 13.34 -4.08
N LEU A 167 2.32 13.18 -3.91
CA LEU A 167 2.99 11.89 -4.05
C LEU A 167 3.01 11.22 -2.68
N ASP A 168 2.51 9.99 -2.59
CA ASP A 168 2.40 9.22 -1.35
C ASP A 168 3.12 7.88 -1.54
N ALA A 169 4.03 7.55 -0.64
CA ALA A 169 4.72 6.27 -0.58
C ALA A 169 4.42 5.64 0.77
N ARG A 170 3.78 4.44 0.77
CA ARG A 170 3.39 3.74 1.99
C ARG A 170 3.74 2.26 1.93
N TYR A 171 4.04 1.72 3.10
CA TYR A 171 4.20 0.30 3.32
C TYR A 171 3.07 -0.19 4.22
N ASN A 172 2.29 -1.15 3.73
CA ASN A 172 1.18 -1.77 4.46
C ASN A 172 1.67 -3.10 5.04
N LEU A 173 1.84 -3.13 6.36
CA LEU A 173 2.24 -4.29 7.12
C LEU A 173 1.01 -5.13 7.46
N GLY A 174 0.79 -6.25 6.79
CA GLY A 174 -0.31 -7.16 7.04
C GLY A 174 -0.20 -7.81 8.43
N LEU A 175 -1.30 -7.80 9.17
CA LEU A 175 -1.40 -8.42 10.49
C LEU A 175 -2.15 -9.75 10.45
N THR A 176 -3.14 -9.86 9.57
CA THR A 176 -3.98 -11.04 9.42
C THR A 176 -3.38 -12.04 8.44
N LYS A 177 -3.74 -13.31 8.62
CA LYS A 177 -3.37 -14.37 7.69
C LYS A 177 -4.24 -14.29 6.43
N VAL A 178 -3.63 -14.47 5.27
CA VAL A 178 -4.33 -14.48 3.98
C VAL A 178 -5.13 -15.77 3.77
N PHE A 179 -4.60 -16.89 4.27
CA PHE A 179 -5.24 -18.22 4.16
C PHE A 179 -5.50 -18.82 5.54
N GLU A 180 -6.63 -19.54 5.72
CA GLU A 180 -7.01 -20.13 7.01
C GLU A 180 -5.92 -21.06 7.59
N ASN A 181 -5.34 -21.91 6.73
CA ASN A 181 -4.33 -22.90 7.12
C ASN A 181 -2.89 -22.41 6.87
N GLY A 182 -2.70 -21.14 6.47
CA GLY A 182 -1.39 -20.53 6.20
C GLY A 182 -0.90 -19.66 7.34
N LYS A 183 0.36 -19.21 7.23
CA LYS A 183 0.94 -18.16 8.06
C LYS A 183 1.17 -16.87 7.26
N ASP A 184 0.94 -16.94 5.95
CA ASP A 184 1.20 -15.88 5.00
C ASP A 184 0.37 -14.63 5.31
N LYS A 185 1.04 -13.47 5.35
CA LYS A 185 0.42 -12.16 5.52
C LYS A 185 0.76 -11.28 4.32
N ASN A 186 -0.09 -10.31 4.03
CA ASN A 186 0.19 -9.34 2.99
C ASN A 186 1.34 -8.39 3.41
N SER A 187 2.23 -8.14 2.48
CA SER A 187 3.32 -7.16 2.58
C SER A 187 3.29 -6.32 1.32
N VAL A 188 2.85 -5.07 1.43
CA VAL A 188 2.52 -4.27 0.25
C VAL A 188 3.17 -2.90 0.33
N PHE A 189 4.04 -2.61 -0.62
CA PHE A 189 4.54 -1.27 -0.86
C PHE A 189 3.70 -0.59 -1.94
N GLN A 190 3.30 0.66 -1.70
CA GLN A 190 2.47 1.44 -2.62
C GLN A 190 3.09 2.80 -2.88
N ILE A 191 3.05 3.22 -4.15
CA ILE A 191 3.35 4.59 -4.55
C ILE A 191 2.14 5.11 -5.32
N THR A 192 1.56 6.21 -4.85
CA THR A 192 0.39 6.82 -5.47
C THR A 192 0.59 8.30 -5.72
N LEU A 193 0.03 8.78 -6.82
CA LEU A 193 -0.14 10.19 -7.11
C LEU A 193 -1.61 10.54 -6.93
N GLY A 194 -1.88 11.57 -6.17
CA GLY A 194 -3.21 12.12 -5.94
C GLY A 194 -3.28 13.60 -6.28
N TYR A 195 -4.51 14.08 -6.45
CA TYR A 195 -4.80 15.50 -6.57
C TYR A 195 -5.79 15.91 -5.48
N LYS A 196 -5.48 16.95 -4.72
CA LYS A 196 -6.33 17.47 -3.63
C LYS A 196 -7.28 18.53 -4.16
N PHE A 197 -8.56 18.30 -3.95
CA PHE A 197 -9.63 19.27 -4.15
C PHE A 197 -10.04 19.81 -2.78
N ASP A 198 -9.79 21.07 -2.52
CA ASP A 198 -10.27 21.75 -1.31
C ASP A 198 -11.78 21.98 -1.42
N LEU A 199 -12.51 21.67 -0.34
CA LEU A 199 -13.97 21.74 -0.26
C LEU A 199 -14.41 22.71 0.85
#